data_05be95700e89ed12bb47511a870c6ae3
#
_entry.id   05be95700e89ed12bb47511a870c6ae3
#
_cell.length_a   1.000
_cell.length_b   1.000
_cell.length_c   1.000
_cell.angle_alpha   90.00
_cell.angle_beta   90.00
_cell.angle_gamma   90.00
#
_symmetry.space_group_name_H-M   'P 1'
#
loop_
_entity.id
_entity.type
_entity.pdbx_description
1 polymer ?
#
loop_
_entity_poly.entity_id
_entity_poly.type
_entity_poly.pdbx_seq_one_letter_code
_entity_poly.pdbx_strand_id
1 'polypeptide(L)'
;MTELLRVANLNAFYGESHVLHGIDLHVGRREVVTLLGRNGSGRSTTLKAILGLVSRRIGSVMVNGRETIGMQPHRITRLGRIGYCPEERGIFASLSAEENLTLLPKVGLDGMSLEEIYAMFPNLLERRKSPGMRLSGGEQQMLAMARILRVGARLLLLDEITEGLAPVIVRTLGTVVRGLAERGLTMILVEQNFRFVTQLADRHYLIEHGRIVDMITKNEVATRIEALHRFLGV
;
A
#
# COMPACT_ATOMS: atom_id res chain seq x y z
N MET A 1 -9.96 4.60 18.90
CA MET A 1 -8.78 3.90 18.34
C MET A 1 -7.63 4.89 18.27
N THR A 2 -6.41 4.48 18.61
CA THR A 2 -5.24 5.35 18.48
C THR A 2 -4.85 5.47 17.02
N GLU A 3 -4.81 6.68 16.49
CA GLU A 3 -4.37 6.95 15.11
C GLU A 3 -2.91 6.54 14.92
N LEU A 4 -2.63 5.84 13.80
CA LEU A 4 -1.27 5.52 13.37
C LEU A 4 -0.75 6.53 12.37
N LEU A 5 -1.61 6.94 11.44
CA LEU A 5 -1.35 7.93 10.41
C LEU A 5 -2.48 8.97 10.39
N ARG A 6 -2.12 10.24 10.35
CA ARG A 6 -3.01 11.36 10.09
C ARG A 6 -2.41 12.26 9.03
N VAL A 7 -3.20 12.57 8.03
CA VAL A 7 -2.86 13.49 6.95
C VAL A 7 -3.85 14.63 7.00
N ALA A 8 -3.36 15.87 7.02
CA ALA A 8 -4.20 17.06 7.09
C ALA A 8 -3.74 18.09 6.05
N ASN A 9 -4.69 18.51 5.21
CA ASN A 9 -4.50 19.51 4.16
C ASN A 9 -3.25 19.25 3.29
N LEU A 10 -3.01 17.97 2.93
CA LEU A 10 -1.84 17.59 2.16
C LEU A 10 -1.97 18.01 0.71
N ASN A 11 -1.08 18.91 0.29
CA ASN A 11 -0.91 19.36 -1.08
C ASN A 11 0.42 18.81 -1.62
N ALA A 12 0.44 18.35 -2.87
CA ALA A 12 1.64 17.81 -3.50
C ALA A 12 1.78 18.28 -4.93
N PHE A 13 3.03 18.49 -5.35
CA PHE A 13 3.37 19.08 -6.65
C PHE A 13 4.47 18.29 -7.35
N TYR A 14 4.34 18.13 -8.66
CA TYR A 14 5.40 17.67 -9.56
C TYR A 14 5.79 18.86 -10.46
N GLY A 15 6.94 19.48 -10.15
CA GLY A 15 7.28 20.77 -10.75
C GLY A 15 6.20 21.81 -10.44
N GLU A 16 5.62 22.42 -11.48
CA GLU A 16 4.53 23.38 -11.34
C GLU A 16 3.12 22.73 -11.29
N SER A 17 3.03 21.45 -11.58
CA SER A 17 1.74 20.74 -11.57
C SER A 17 1.29 20.45 -10.14
N HIS A 18 0.20 21.08 -9.71
CA HIS A 18 -0.47 20.82 -8.43
C HIS A 18 -1.37 19.58 -8.59
N VAL A 19 -1.05 18.49 -7.93
CA VAL A 19 -1.71 17.18 -8.10
C VAL A 19 -2.61 16.82 -6.93
N LEU A 20 -2.20 17.13 -5.70
CA LEU A 20 -3.03 16.92 -4.51
C LEU A 20 -3.47 18.27 -3.95
N HIS A 21 -4.77 18.41 -3.71
CA HIS A 21 -5.44 19.66 -3.38
C HIS A 21 -6.09 19.59 -1.99
N GLY A 22 -5.27 19.41 -0.94
CA GLY A 22 -5.75 19.36 0.44
C GLY A 22 -6.36 18.00 0.80
N ILE A 23 -5.57 16.94 0.72
CA ILE A 23 -5.99 15.61 1.16
C ILE A 23 -6.08 15.57 2.69
N ASP A 24 -7.22 15.13 3.20
CA ASP A 24 -7.48 14.83 4.61
C ASP A 24 -7.86 13.36 4.77
N LEU A 25 -7.04 12.60 5.49
CA LEU A 25 -7.34 11.21 5.85
C LEU A 25 -6.66 10.80 7.15
N HIS A 26 -7.19 9.76 7.78
CA HIS A 26 -6.55 9.14 8.93
C HIS A 26 -6.66 7.62 8.87
N VAL A 27 -5.73 6.93 9.52
CA VAL A 27 -5.71 5.47 9.61
C VAL A 27 -5.42 5.07 11.06
N GLY A 28 -6.31 4.30 11.63
CA GLY A 28 -6.15 3.71 12.95
C GLY A 28 -5.17 2.54 12.94
N ARG A 29 -4.70 2.14 14.13
CA ARG A 29 -3.92 0.90 14.25
C ARG A 29 -4.78 -0.30 13.94
N ARG A 30 -4.22 -1.28 13.21
CA ARG A 30 -4.88 -2.51 12.78
C ARG A 30 -6.07 -2.29 11.86
N GLU A 31 -6.12 -1.16 11.20
CA GLU A 31 -7.15 -0.80 10.26
C GLU A 31 -6.67 -1.00 8.83
N VAL A 32 -7.56 -1.46 7.97
CA VAL A 32 -7.36 -1.54 6.53
C VAL A 32 -8.22 -0.47 5.88
N VAL A 33 -7.60 0.50 5.22
CA VAL A 33 -8.30 1.52 4.45
C VAL A 33 -7.95 1.45 2.98
N THR A 34 -8.83 1.95 2.12
CA THR A 34 -8.54 2.04 0.69
C THR A 34 -8.64 3.48 0.20
N LEU A 35 -7.85 3.79 -0.83
CA LEU A 35 -8.02 4.96 -1.66
C LEU A 35 -8.59 4.50 -3.00
N LEU A 36 -9.85 4.82 -3.26
CA LEU A 36 -10.58 4.47 -4.48
C LEU A 36 -10.73 5.71 -5.37
N GLY A 37 -10.62 5.52 -6.67
CA GLY A 37 -10.77 6.60 -7.64
C GLY A 37 -10.32 6.15 -9.03
N ARG A 38 -10.56 6.95 -10.04
CA ARG A 38 -10.13 6.69 -11.41
C ARG A 38 -8.63 6.93 -11.59
N ASN A 39 -8.07 6.44 -12.69
CA ASN A 39 -6.67 6.72 -13.04
C ASN A 39 -6.42 8.23 -13.09
N GLY A 40 -5.27 8.66 -12.56
CA GLY A 40 -4.93 10.08 -12.48
C GLY A 40 -5.64 10.85 -11.35
N SER A 41 -6.47 10.22 -10.51
CA SER A 41 -7.16 10.92 -9.41
C SER A 41 -6.25 11.40 -8.27
N GLY A 42 -4.98 10.91 -8.20
CA GLY A 42 -4.02 11.29 -7.16
C GLY A 42 -3.74 10.22 -6.10
N ARG A 43 -4.25 8.99 -6.27
CA ARG A 43 -4.11 7.88 -5.31
C ARG A 43 -2.66 7.54 -5.00
N SER A 44 -1.89 7.14 -6.01
CA SER A 44 -0.45 6.79 -5.86
C SER A 44 0.38 7.99 -5.42
N THR A 45 0.02 9.20 -5.90
CA THR A 45 0.65 10.45 -5.44
C THR A 45 0.43 10.68 -3.95
N THR A 46 -0.75 10.33 -3.41
CA THR A 46 -1.02 10.42 -1.97
C THR A 46 -0.08 9.50 -1.18
N LEU A 47 0.10 8.24 -1.59
CA LEU A 47 1.06 7.33 -0.94
C LEU A 47 2.49 7.85 -1.04
N LYS A 48 2.91 8.30 -2.23
CA LYS A 48 4.25 8.87 -2.47
C LYS A 48 4.47 10.14 -1.64
N ALA A 49 3.46 11.00 -1.49
CA ALA A 49 3.55 12.20 -0.66
C ALA A 49 3.65 11.87 0.85
N ILE A 50 2.90 10.90 1.35
CA ILE A 50 3.02 10.39 2.73
C ILE A 50 4.46 9.90 3.00
N LEU A 51 5.07 9.21 2.04
CA LEU A 51 6.43 8.68 2.14
C LEU A 51 7.55 9.73 1.96
N GLY A 52 7.22 10.95 1.54
CA GLY A 52 8.22 11.97 1.23
C GLY A 52 8.91 11.79 -0.13
N LEU A 53 8.34 10.98 -1.01
CA LEU A 53 8.86 10.74 -2.35
C LEU A 53 8.47 11.83 -3.36
N VAL A 54 7.54 12.72 -2.99
CA VAL A 54 7.21 13.94 -3.75
C VAL A 54 8.01 15.10 -3.18
N SER A 55 8.77 15.78 -4.02
CA SER A 55 9.74 16.81 -3.59
C SER A 55 9.08 18.04 -2.97
N ARG A 56 7.98 18.52 -3.54
CA ARG A 56 7.22 19.66 -3.01
C ARG A 56 5.88 19.21 -2.47
N ARG A 57 5.75 19.26 -1.15
CA ARG A 57 4.53 18.91 -0.42
C ARG A 57 4.31 19.88 0.74
N ILE A 58 3.05 20.22 1.01
CA ILE A 58 2.62 21.20 2.02
C ILE A 58 1.44 20.59 2.78
N GLY A 59 1.31 20.89 4.04
CA GLY A 59 0.28 20.35 4.93
C GLY A 59 0.91 19.67 6.13
N SER A 60 0.24 18.66 6.68
CA SER A 60 0.74 17.87 7.81
C SER A 60 0.58 16.37 7.54
N VAL A 61 1.62 15.61 7.86
CA VAL A 61 1.61 14.13 7.82
C VAL A 61 2.16 13.62 9.14
N MET A 62 1.28 13.23 10.04
CA MET A 62 1.62 12.68 11.34
C MET A 62 1.70 11.16 11.29
N VAL A 63 2.84 10.58 11.64
CA VAL A 63 3.04 9.13 11.75
C VAL A 63 3.45 8.79 13.18
N ASN A 64 2.72 7.92 13.85
CA ASN A 64 2.95 7.61 15.27
C ASN A 64 3.00 8.88 16.14
N GLY A 65 2.17 9.87 15.87
CA GLY A 65 2.11 11.14 16.60
C GLY A 65 3.28 12.10 16.34
N ARG A 66 4.10 11.86 15.30
CA ARG A 66 5.21 12.74 14.92
C ARG A 66 5.00 13.30 13.51
N GLU A 67 5.23 14.61 13.36
CA GLU A 67 5.17 15.28 12.07
C GLU A 67 6.32 14.82 11.15
N THR A 68 5.99 14.50 9.91
CA THR A 68 6.95 13.94 8.94
C THR A 68 7.05 14.76 7.64
N ILE A 69 6.28 15.85 7.50
CA ILE A 69 6.19 16.59 6.22
C ILE A 69 7.56 17.07 5.70
N GLY A 70 8.48 17.44 6.56
CA GLY A 70 9.85 17.88 6.19
C GLY A 70 10.91 16.76 6.26
N MET A 71 10.52 15.51 6.56
CA MET A 71 11.49 14.44 6.74
C MET A 71 11.86 13.76 5.42
N GLN A 72 13.09 13.23 5.38
CA GLN A 72 13.57 12.37 4.30
C GLN A 72 12.84 11.00 4.28
N PRO A 73 12.59 10.39 3.11
CA PRO A 73 11.84 9.14 2.99
C PRO A 73 12.33 8.01 3.89
N HIS A 74 13.64 7.78 3.99
CA HIS A 74 14.21 6.72 4.82
C HIS A 74 13.96 6.92 6.33
N ARG A 75 13.84 8.17 6.79
CA ARG A 75 13.49 8.49 8.19
C ARG A 75 12.01 8.25 8.45
N ILE A 76 11.15 8.62 7.50
CA ILE A 76 9.70 8.37 7.57
C ILE A 76 9.42 6.88 7.64
N THR A 77 9.99 6.09 6.72
CA THR A 77 9.78 4.64 6.66
C THR A 77 10.25 3.95 7.93
N ARG A 78 11.40 4.34 8.48
CA ARG A 78 11.93 3.79 9.73
C ARG A 78 11.08 4.19 10.94
N LEU A 79 10.69 5.46 11.06
CA LEU A 79 9.85 5.98 12.14
C LEU A 79 8.49 5.30 12.17
N GLY A 80 7.85 5.18 11.02
CA GLY A 80 6.52 4.61 10.87
C GLY A 80 6.52 3.10 10.72
N ARG A 81 7.69 2.46 10.56
CA ARG A 81 7.80 1.06 10.14
C ARG A 81 6.95 0.79 8.91
N ILE A 82 7.12 1.67 7.89
CA ILE A 82 6.31 1.67 6.68
C ILE A 82 6.97 0.79 5.63
N GLY A 83 6.21 -0.14 5.05
CA GLY A 83 6.56 -0.88 3.85
C GLY A 83 5.75 -0.36 2.68
N TYR A 84 6.40 -0.05 1.58
CA TYR A 84 5.75 0.39 0.36
C TYR A 84 5.93 -0.64 -0.75
N CYS A 85 4.82 -1.08 -1.32
CA CYS A 85 4.78 -1.92 -2.50
C CYS A 85 4.21 -1.08 -3.64
N PRO A 86 5.07 -0.54 -4.54
CA PRO A 86 4.63 0.27 -5.67
C PRO A 86 4.00 -0.62 -6.76
N GLU A 87 3.23 -0.01 -7.66
CA GLU A 87 2.65 -0.62 -8.86
C GLU A 87 3.72 -1.34 -9.70
N GLU A 88 4.89 -0.72 -9.88
CA GLU A 88 6.02 -1.28 -10.64
C GLU A 88 6.76 -2.39 -9.88
N ARG A 89 6.24 -2.84 -8.71
CA ARG A 89 6.78 -3.88 -7.83
C ARG A 89 8.13 -3.55 -7.19
N GLY A 90 9.01 -2.80 -7.84
CA GLY A 90 10.30 -2.34 -7.33
C GLY A 90 11.27 -3.45 -6.93
N ILE A 91 11.21 -4.63 -7.57
CA ILE A 91 12.14 -5.74 -7.34
C ILE A 91 13.47 -5.50 -8.04
N PHE A 92 14.53 -6.11 -7.53
CA PHE A 92 15.85 -6.11 -8.19
C PHE A 92 15.88 -7.23 -9.23
N ALA A 93 15.79 -6.87 -10.49
CA ALA A 93 15.60 -7.79 -11.61
C ALA A 93 16.73 -8.84 -11.77
N SER A 94 17.98 -8.44 -11.52
CA SER A 94 19.18 -9.30 -11.65
C SER A 94 19.44 -10.18 -10.42
N LEU A 95 18.91 -9.82 -9.27
CA LEU A 95 19.06 -10.59 -8.04
C LEU A 95 18.05 -11.75 -8.00
N SER A 96 18.43 -12.85 -7.36
CA SER A 96 17.52 -13.96 -7.09
C SER A 96 16.37 -13.52 -6.16
N ALA A 97 15.29 -14.31 -6.11
CA ALA A 97 14.19 -14.04 -5.19
C ALA A 97 14.67 -13.99 -3.73
N GLU A 98 15.57 -14.90 -3.31
CA GLU A 98 16.11 -14.93 -1.95
C GLU A 98 16.99 -13.71 -1.64
N GLU A 99 17.85 -13.29 -2.57
CA GLU A 99 18.64 -12.06 -2.42
C GLU A 99 17.75 -10.82 -2.34
N ASN A 100 16.68 -10.75 -3.13
CA ASN A 100 15.66 -9.70 -3.02
C ASN A 100 15.04 -9.63 -1.61
N LEU A 101 14.80 -10.78 -0.96
CA LEU A 101 14.22 -10.85 0.39
C LEU A 101 15.20 -10.44 1.49
N THR A 102 16.51 -10.62 1.26
CA THR A 102 17.54 -10.44 2.29
C THR A 102 18.29 -9.12 2.19
N LEU A 103 18.27 -8.47 1.03
CA LEU A 103 19.07 -7.26 0.75
C LEU A 103 18.64 -6.04 1.57
N LEU A 104 17.33 -5.86 1.81
CA LEU A 104 16.83 -4.62 2.40
C LEU A 104 17.10 -4.54 3.90
N PRO A 105 17.47 -3.34 4.40
CA PRO A 105 17.65 -3.13 5.83
C PRO A 105 16.31 -3.26 6.58
N LYS A 106 16.36 -3.83 7.77
CA LYS A 106 15.18 -3.95 8.63
C LYS A 106 14.70 -2.58 9.11
N VAL A 107 13.39 -2.35 9.08
CA VAL A 107 12.72 -1.18 9.68
C VAL A 107 12.11 -1.52 11.05
N GLY A 108 12.05 -2.81 11.40
CA GLY A 108 11.59 -3.32 12.68
C GLY A 108 12.25 -4.65 13.03
N LEU A 109 12.20 -5.03 14.33
CA LEU A 109 12.84 -6.26 14.83
C LEU A 109 12.01 -7.52 14.53
N ASP A 110 10.70 -7.37 14.35
CA ASP A 110 9.69 -8.42 14.17
C ASP A 110 9.31 -8.65 12.70
N GLY A 111 10.29 -8.51 11.80
CA GLY A 111 10.13 -8.92 10.41
C GLY A 111 9.98 -10.43 10.28
N MET A 112 9.15 -10.88 9.34
CA MET A 112 8.93 -12.29 9.09
C MET A 112 10.24 -13.02 8.75
N SER A 113 10.40 -14.25 9.22
CA SER A 113 11.50 -15.11 8.82
C SER A 113 11.37 -15.56 7.37
N LEU A 114 12.41 -16.11 6.78
CA LEU A 114 12.32 -16.67 5.42
C LEU A 114 11.34 -17.86 5.38
N GLU A 115 11.31 -18.66 6.42
CA GLU A 115 10.39 -19.79 6.57
C GLU A 115 8.92 -19.32 6.58
N GLU A 116 8.61 -18.27 7.33
CA GLU A 116 7.27 -17.68 7.34
C GLU A 116 6.88 -17.08 5.98
N ILE A 117 7.82 -16.42 5.29
CA ILE A 117 7.62 -15.88 3.94
C ILE A 117 7.34 -17.02 2.95
N TYR A 118 8.12 -18.07 2.99
CA TYR A 118 7.95 -19.21 2.08
C TYR A 118 6.69 -20.04 2.39
N ALA A 119 6.29 -20.11 3.67
CA ALA A 119 5.00 -20.69 4.03
C ALA A 119 3.82 -19.86 3.48
N MET A 120 3.94 -18.54 3.45
CA MET A 120 2.93 -17.62 2.90
C MET A 120 2.94 -17.61 1.37
N PHE A 121 4.10 -17.73 0.75
CA PHE A 121 4.33 -17.69 -0.71
C PHE A 121 5.14 -18.90 -1.18
N PRO A 122 4.57 -20.13 -1.23
CA PRO A 122 5.30 -21.35 -1.60
C PRO A 122 6.01 -21.26 -2.95
N ASN A 123 5.42 -20.57 -3.93
CA ASN A 123 6.03 -20.36 -5.24
C ASN A 123 7.38 -19.63 -5.16
N LEU A 124 7.57 -18.74 -4.17
CA LEU A 124 8.85 -18.07 -3.97
C LEU A 124 9.93 -19.03 -3.45
N LEU A 125 9.57 -20.05 -2.69
CA LEU A 125 10.51 -21.08 -2.27
C LEU A 125 11.01 -21.91 -3.46
N GLU A 126 10.11 -22.33 -4.34
CA GLU A 126 10.44 -23.07 -5.55
C GLU A 126 11.36 -22.26 -6.47
N ARG A 127 11.12 -20.96 -6.51
CA ARG A 127 11.84 -20.01 -7.36
C ARG A 127 12.94 -19.23 -6.65
N ARG A 128 13.34 -19.63 -5.41
CA ARG A 128 14.24 -18.80 -4.57
C ARG A 128 15.57 -18.43 -5.22
N LYS A 129 16.11 -19.31 -6.08
CA LYS A 129 17.36 -19.07 -6.84
C LYS A 129 17.15 -18.41 -8.22
N SER A 130 15.89 -18.22 -8.65
CA SER A 130 15.60 -17.60 -9.93
C SER A 130 15.80 -16.09 -9.85
N PRO A 131 16.46 -15.45 -10.85
CA PRO A 131 16.52 -14.01 -10.97
C PRO A 131 15.13 -13.38 -11.02
N GLY A 132 14.94 -12.20 -10.39
CA GLY A 132 13.65 -11.51 -10.32
C GLY A 132 13.01 -11.29 -11.69
N MET A 133 13.80 -11.00 -12.71
CA MET A 133 13.33 -10.83 -14.12
C MET A 133 12.73 -12.09 -14.74
N ARG A 134 13.04 -13.29 -14.22
CA ARG A 134 12.51 -14.58 -14.70
C ARG A 134 11.26 -15.05 -13.97
N LEU A 135 10.83 -14.31 -12.97
CA LEU A 135 9.58 -14.56 -12.24
C LEU A 135 8.39 -14.08 -13.10
N SER A 136 7.28 -14.79 -13.01
CA SER A 136 6.00 -14.31 -13.58
C SER A 136 5.56 -13.04 -12.88
N GLY A 137 4.65 -12.26 -13.51
CA GLY A 137 4.12 -11.03 -12.90
C GLY A 137 3.52 -11.24 -11.50
N GLY A 138 2.84 -12.36 -11.29
CA GLY A 138 2.28 -12.73 -9.99
C GLY A 138 3.36 -13.08 -8.96
N GLU A 139 4.40 -13.83 -9.34
CA GLU A 139 5.54 -14.14 -8.46
C GLU A 139 6.32 -12.88 -8.10
N GLN A 140 6.51 -11.96 -9.05
CA GLN A 140 7.14 -10.66 -8.78
C GLN A 140 6.33 -9.82 -7.80
N GLN A 141 4.99 -9.84 -7.89
CA GLN A 141 4.12 -9.13 -6.96
C GLN A 141 4.18 -9.76 -5.55
N MET A 142 4.17 -11.09 -5.46
CA MET A 142 4.37 -11.80 -4.20
C MET A 142 5.74 -11.48 -3.60
N LEU A 143 6.79 -11.40 -4.41
CA LEU A 143 8.13 -11.04 -3.96
C LEU A 143 8.18 -9.59 -3.43
N ALA A 144 7.52 -8.65 -4.11
CA ALA A 144 7.44 -7.25 -3.66
C ALA A 144 6.75 -7.14 -2.29
N MET A 145 5.65 -7.85 -2.07
CA MET A 145 4.97 -7.92 -0.78
C MET A 145 5.84 -8.62 0.28
N ALA A 146 6.45 -9.74 -0.05
CA ALA A 146 7.30 -10.50 0.85
C ALA A 146 8.48 -9.66 1.39
N ARG A 147 9.07 -8.81 0.55
CA ARG A 147 10.16 -7.90 0.93
C ARG A 147 9.76 -6.94 2.06
N ILE A 148 8.60 -6.29 1.95
CA ILE A 148 8.15 -5.34 2.97
C ILE A 148 7.74 -6.03 4.27
N LEU A 149 7.29 -7.28 4.22
CA LEU A 149 7.03 -8.11 5.40
C LEU A 149 8.33 -8.55 6.07
N ARG A 150 9.32 -8.92 5.27
CA ARG A 150 10.64 -9.37 5.74
C ARG A 150 11.41 -8.29 6.50
N VAL A 151 11.27 -7.01 6.12
CA VAL A 151 11.94 -5.90 6.80
C VAL A 151 11.23 -5.45 8.09
N GLY A 152 10.08 -6.01 8.44
CA GLY A 152 9.35 -5.73 9.69
C GLY A 152 8.46 -4.50 9.62
N ALA A 153 7.87 -4.23 8.47
CA ALA A 153 6.87 -3.19 8.32
C ALA A 153 5.59 -3.50 9.11
N ARG A 154 4.95 -2.46 9.64
CA ARG A 154 3.67 -2.53 10.37
C ARG A 154 2.57 -1.69 9.74
N LEU A 155 2.93 -0.68 8.98
CA LEU A 155 2.05 0.05 8.08
C LEU A 155 2.44 -0.31 6.65
N LEU A 156 1.55 -0.95 5.91
CA LEU A 156 1.76 -1.33 4.53
C LEU A 156 1.02 -0.35 3.62
N LEU A 157 1.73 0.24 2.69
CA LEU A 157 1.19 1.05 1.60
C LEU A 157 1.27 0.19 0.33
N LEU A 158 0.13 -0.24 -0.19
CA LEU A 158 0.01 -1.18 -1.29
C LEU A 158 -0.63 -0.47 -2.48
N ASP A 159 0.13 -0.28 -3.54
CA ASP A 159 -0.26 0.51 -4.71
C ASP A 159 -0.53 -0.41 -5.90
N GLU A 160 -1.81 -0.56 -6.25
CA GLU A 160 -2.33 -1.35 -7.39
C GLU A 160 -1.75 -2.77 -7.49
N ILE A 161 -1.75 -3.48 -6.35
CA ILE A 161 -1.11 -4.80 -6.23
C ILE A 161 -1.80 -5.91 -7.03
N THR A 162 -3.00 -5.66 -7.56
CA THR A 162 -3.75 -6.65 -8.35
C THR A 162 -3.73 -6.36 -9.86
N GLU A 163 -3.16 -5.22 -10.29
CA GLU A 163 -3.22 -4.81 -11.69
C GLU A 163 -2.46 -5.77 -12.61
N GLY A 164 -3.09 -6.12 -13.74
CA GLY A 164 -2.51 -7.00 -14.75
C GLY A 164 -2.27 -8.44 -14.32
N LEU A 165 -2.84 -8.88 -13.18
CA LEU A 165 -2.63 -10.22 -12.66
C LEU A 165 -3.81 -11.16 -13.00
N ALA A 166 -3.49 -12.43 -13.15
CA ALA A 166 -4.48 -13.47 -13.33
C ALA A 166 -5.40 -13.59 -12.09
N PRO A 167 -6.71 -13.91 -12.27
CA PRO A 167 -7.67 -13.98 -11.17
C PRO A 167 -7.28 -14.92 -10.03
N VAL A 168 -6.53 -15.98 -10.31
CA VAL A 168 -6.02 -16.90 -9.27
C VAL A 168 -5.00 -16.20 -8.36
N ILE A 169 -4.13 -15.38 -8.92
CA ILE A 169 -3.14 -14.61 -8.16
C ILE A 169 -3.82 -13.52 -7.33
N VAL A 170 -4.80 -12.83 -7.89
CA VAL A 170 -5.60 -11.83 -7.16
C VAL A 170 -6.27 -12.46 -5.92
N ARG A 171 -6.84 -13.66 -6.06
CA ARG A 171 -7.41 -14.40 -4.92
C ARG A 171 -6.36 -14.74 -3.86
N THR A 172 -5.19 -15.21 -4.28
CA THR A 172 -4.07 -15.51 -3.37
C THR A 172 -3.63 -14.26 -2.60
N LEU A 173 -3.44 -13.13 -3.29
CA LEU A 173 -3.11 -11.84 -2.65
C LEU A 173 -4.20 -11.39 -1.67
N GLY A 174 -5.47 -11.58 -2.01
CA GLY A 174 -6.59 -11.29 -1.10
C GLY A 174 -6.54 -12.11 0.19
N THR A 175 -6.21 -13.40 0.09
CA THR A 175 -6.02 -14.27 1.26
C THR A 175 -4.83 -13.79 2.11
N VAL A 176 -3.73 -13.41 1.48
CA VAL A 176 -2.55 -12.86 2.18
C VAL A 176 -2.90 -11.56 2.89
N VAL A 177 -3.52 -10.59 2.20
CA VAL A 177 -3.92 -9.29 2.80
C VAL A 177 -4.85 -9.50 3.99
N ARG A 178 -5.82 -10.42 3.88
CA ARG A 178 -6.72 -10.76 5.00
C ARG A 178 -5.95 -11.34 6.19
N GLY A 179 -5.08 -12.31 5.96
CA GLY A 179 -4.25 -12.90 7.02
C GLY A 179 -3.31 -11.89 7.68
N LEU A 180 -2.81 -10.89 6.93
CA LEU A 180 -2.01 -9.80 7.48
C LEU A 180 -2.86 -8.84 8.35
N ALA A 181 -4.10 -8.54 7.94
CA ALA A 181 -5.05 -7.76 8.74
C ALA A 181 -5.38 -8.47 10.07
N GLU A 182 -5.64 -9.77 10.03
CA GLU A 182 -5.88 -10.62 11.21
C GLU A 182 -4.68 -10.64 12.16
N ARG A 183 -3.45 -10.59 11.64
CA ARG A 183 -2.21 -10.44 12.42
C ARG A 183 -2.01 -9.01 12.97
N GLY A 184 -2.94 -8.08 12.69
CA GLY A 184 -2.95 -6.72 13.22
C GLY A 184 -2.02 -5.75 12.49
N LEU A 185 -1.68 -6.01 11.22
CA LEU A 185 -1.01 -5.01 10.40
C LEU A 185 -2.02 -3.94 9.98
N THR A 186 -1.51 -2.71 9.85
CA THR A 186 -2.28 -1.58 9.33
C THR A 186 -1.98 -1.43 7.84
N MET A 187 -2.98 -1.18 7.01
CA MET A 187 -2.79 -1.14 5.55
C MET A 187 -3.54 0.02 4.91
N ILE A 188 -2.91 0.62 3.90
CA ILE A 188 -3.57 1.47 2.92
C ILE A 188 -3.43 0.80 1.56
N LEU A 189 -4.55 0.48 0.92
CA LEU A 189 -4.57 -0.09 -0.42
C LEU A 189 -5.07 0.97 -1.41
N VAL A 190 -4.29 1.20 -2.44
CA VAL A 190 -4.72 1.91 -3.64
C VAL A 190 -5.11 0.85 -4.66
N GLU A 191 -6.36 0.82 -5.10
CA GLU A 191 -6.88 -0.21 -5.99
C GLU A 191 -8.00 0.33 -6.87
N GLN A 192 -8.11 -0.25 -8.06
CA GLN A 192 -9.27 -0.07 -8.96
C GLN A 192 -10.24 -1.23 -8.84
N ASN A 193 -9.73 -2.41 -8.45
CA ASN A 193 -10.55 -3.62 -8.31
C ASN A 193 -11.43 -3.53 -7.07
N PHE A 194 -12.58 -2.88 -7.23
CA PHE A 194 -13.54 -2.65 -6.16
C PHE A 194 -13.96 -3.95 -5.45
N ARG A 195 -14.22 -5.03 -6.22
CA ARG A 195 -14.59 -6.33 -5.64
C ARG A 195 -13.51 -6.91 -4.74
N PHE A 196 -12.26 -6.64 -5.05
CA PHE A 196 -11.13 -7.08 -4.24
C PHE A 196 -11.11 -6.37 -2.89
N VAL A 197 -11.26 -5.04 -2.88
CA VAL A 197 -11.04 -4.24 -1.66
C VAL A 197 -12.25 -4.20 -0.73
N THR A 198 -13.48 -4.31 -1.22
CA THR A 198 -14.68 -4.23 -0.38
C THR A 198 -14.78 -5.33 0.66
N GLN A 199 -14.16 -6.47 0.41
CA GLN A 199 -14.12 -7.60 1.34
C GLN A 199 -13.01 -7.49 2.38
N LEU A 200 -12.05 -6.58 2.19
CA LEU A 200 -10.82 -6.48 2.97
C LEU A 200 -10.79 -5.26 3.87
N ALA A 201 -11.33 -4.14 3.40
CA ALA A 201 -11.16 -2.84 4.07
C ALA A 201 -12.27 -2.51 5.06
N ASP A 202 -11.91 -1.76 6.07
CA ASP A 202 -12.82 -1.23 7.09
C ASP A 202 -13.46 0.09 6.63
N ARG A 203 -12.71 0.88 5.83
CA ARG A 203 -13.15 2.15 5.24
C ARG A 203 -12.57 2.37 3.86
N HIS A 204 -13.30 3.16 3.06
CA HIS A 204 -12.96 3.53 1.69
C HIS A 204 -12.98 5.05 1.58
N TYR A 205 -11.83 5.66 1.28
CA TYR A 205 -11.75 7.06 0.88
C TYR A 205 -11.88 7.16 -0.64
N LEU A 206 -12.80 7.98 -1.12
CA LEU A 206 -13.00 8.25 -2.53
C LEU A 206 -12.21 9.50 -2.92
N ILE A 207 -11.30 9.33 -3.88
CA ILE A 207 -10.43 10.42 -4.33
C ILE A 207 -10.72 10.76 -5.79
N GLU A 208 -10.94 12.04 -6.06
CA GLU A 208 -11.17 12.59 -7.38
C GLU A 208 -10.42 13.93 -7.51
N HIS A 209 -9.74 14.12 -8.64
CA HIS A 209 -8.98 15.34 -8.92
C HIS A 209 -8.10 15.82 -7.75
N GLY A 210 -7.41 14.89 -7.10
CA GLY A 210 -6.51 15.19 -5.98
C GLY A 210 -7.19 15.61 -4.68
N ARG A 211 -8.48 15.32 -4.50
CA ARG A 211 -9.26 15.61 -3.27
C ARG A 211 -9.96 14.36 -2.78
N ILE A 212 -10.10 14.23 -1.47
CA ILE A 212 -11.04 13.28 -0.89
C ILE A 212 -12.44 13.90 -1.03
N VAL A 213 -13.29 13.23 -1.81
CA VAL A 213 -14.67 13.68 -2.06
C VAL A 213 -15.68 13.00 -1.18
N ASP A 214 -15.34 11.81 -0.64
CA ASP A 214 -16.23 11.04 0.23
C ASP A 214 -15.43 10.00 1.03
N MET A 215 -16.04 9.49 2.10
CA MET A 215 -15.52 8.39 2.91
C MET A 215 -16.68 7.47 3.26
N ILE A 216 -16.51 6.17 3.01
CA ILE A 216 -17.54 5.14 3.19
C ILE A 216 -17.00 4.06 4.11
N THR A 217 -17.75 3.71 5.13
CA THR A 217 -17.42 2.60 6.01
C THR A 217 -17.84 1.25 5.39
N LYS A 218 -17.24 0.17 5.86
CA LYS A 218 -17.57 -1.20 5.44
C LYS A 218 -19.08 -1.49 5.50
N ASN A 219 -19.78 -0.98 6.53
CA ASN A 219 -21.20 -1.22 6.73
C ASN A 219 -22.08 -0.46 5.71
N GLU A 220 -21.59 0.63 5.15
CA GLU A 220 -22.32 1.44 4.17
C GLU A 220 -22.12 0.97 2.73
N VAL A 221 -21.13 0.12 2.46
CA VAL A 221 -20.80 -0.36 1.11
C VAL A 221 -22.01 -0.96 0.42
N ALA A 222 -22.75 -1.84 1.10
CA ALA A 222 -23.91 -2.54 0.51
C ALA A 222 -25.01 -1.58 0.07
N THR A 223 -25.27 -0.52 0.82
CA THR A 223 -26.30 0.48 0.52
C THR A 223 -25.87 1.50 -0.52
N ARG A 224 -24.56 1.67 -0.73
CA ARG A 224 -23.98 2.66 -1.64
C ARG A 224 -23.29 2.08 -2.87
N ILE A 225 -23.49 0.78 -3.13
CA ILE A 225 -22.75 0.03 -4.16
C ILE A 225 -22.94 0.61 -5.57
N GLU A 226 -24.16 1.03 -5.92
CA GLU A 226 -24.46 1.63 -7.23
C GLU A 226 -23.77 3.00 -7.42
N ALA A 227 -23.70 3.80 -6.35
CA ALA A 227 -23.01 5.09 -6.37
C ALA A 227 -21.50 4.88 -6.53
N LEU A 228 -20.94 3.87 -5.86
CA LEU A 228 -19.54 3.48 -5.98
C LEU A 228 -19.17 3.01 -7.39
N HIS A 229 -20.02 2.15 -7.99
CA HIS A 229 -19.81 1.69 -9.37
C HIS A 229 -19.80 2.88 -10.35
N ARG A 230 -20.77 3.79 -10.24
CA ARG A 230 -20.80 5.02 -11.08
C ARG A 230 -19.55 5.88 -10.88
N PHE A 231 -19.13 6.06 -9.65
CA PHE A 231 -17.93 6.84 -9.31
C PHE A 231 -16.66 6.24 -9.94
N LEU A 232 -16.50 4.92 -9.84
CA LEU A 232 -15.34 4.20 -10.38
C LEU A 232 -15.41 3.95 -11.89
N GLY A 233 -16.60 4.04 -12.49
CA GLY A 233 -16.82 3.80 -13.92
C GLY A 233 -16.84 2.30 -14.28
N VAL A 234 -17.34 1.45 -13.36
CA VAL A 234 -17.46 -0.01 -13.51
C VAL A 234 -18.90 -0.47 -13.29
#